data_a2ff696a780a172ee48db7349446c3bf
#
_entry.id   a2ff696a780a172ee48db7349446c3bf
#
_cell.length_a   1.000
_cell.length_b   1.000
_cell.length_c   1.000
_cell.angle_alpha   90.00
_cell.angle_beta   90.00
_cell.angle_gamma   90.00
#
_symmetry.space_group_name_H-M   'P 1'
#
loop_
_entity.id
_entity.type
_entity.pdbx_description
1 polymer ?
#
loop_
_entity_poly.entity_id
_entity_poly.type
_entity_poly.pdbx_seq_one_letter_code
_entity_poly.pdbx_strand_id
1 'polypeptide(L)'
;MSQVLANLLSLLKLETIELGLYRGQSQDLGFKAVFGGQVMGQALSAAKETLPEERKLHSFHSYFLRPGDASKPIVYEVEDIRDGKSFSTRRVSAIQYGKPIFYMTASFQIEEQGFEHQLPMPQVPGPDELVSDLDFYQQHAAQIPEKLRSKFICEKPIEMRPVDFQNPFSPAVSAPKRYVWFKANGNMPDDHRVHKYLLAYASDFNFL
;
A
#
# COMPACT_ATOMS: atom_id res chain seq x y z
N MET A 1 -7.14 14.03 -10.90
CA MET A 1 -6.24 13.39 -9.91
C MET A 1 -6.03 14.39 -8.79
N SER A 2 -6.24 14.00 -7.54
CA SER A 2 -5.91 14.88 -6.40
C SER A 2 -4.40 15.04 -6.24
N GLN A 3 -3.95 16.12 -5.59
CA GLN A 3 -2.51 16.33 -5.37
C GLN A 3 -1.90 15.25 -4.48
N VAL A 4 -2.64 14.78 -3.49
CA VAL A 4 -2.17 13.71 -2.57
C VAL A 4 -1.99 12.37 -3.30
N LEU A 5 -2.86 12.04 -4.24
CA LEU A 5 -2.71 10.86 -5.08
C LEU A 5 -1.52 11.01 -6.04
N ALA A 6 -1.38 12.17 -6.68
CA ALA A 6 -0.24 12.44 -7.57
C ALA A 6 1.11 12.32 -6.82
N ASN A 7 1.17 12.83 -5.59
CA ASN A 7 2.36 12.72 -4.74
C ASN A 7 2.68 11.24 -4.41
N LEU A 8 1.65 10.44 -4.06
CA LEU A 8 1.86 9.01 -3.81
C LEU A 8 2.35 8.28 -5.06
N LEU A 9 1.74 8.54 -6.23
CA LEU A 9 2.18 7.90 -7.47
C LEU A 9 3.61 8.27 -7.84
N SER A 10 4.02 9.52 -7.56
CA SER A 10 5.42 9.95 -7.72
C SER A 10 6.34 9.23 -6.74
N LEU A 11 5.90 9.05 -5.48
CA LEU A 11 6.66 8.36 -4.44
C LEU A 11 6.92 6.88 -4.77
N LEU A 12 5.98 6.23 -5.49
CA LEU A 12 6.10 4.83 -5.92
C LEU A 12 7.00 4.65 -7.14
N LYS A 13 7.38 5.74 -7.83
CA LYS A 13 8.39 5.71 -8.89
C LYS A 13 9.78 5.71 -8.25
N LEU A 14 10.58 4.73 -8.62
CA LEU A 14 11.93 4.58 -8.07
C LEU A 14 12.97 5.13 -9.04
N GLU A 15 14.07 5.60 -8.47
CA GLU A 15 15.28 5.88 -9.21
C GLU A 15 16.04 4.55 -9.42
N THR A 16 16.34 4.24 -10.66
CA THR A 16 17.21 3.11 -10.99
C THR A 16 18.68 3.53 -10.76
N ILE A 17 19.37 2.82 -9.89
CA ILE A 17 20.82 3.00 -9.67
C ILE A 17 21.59 2.07 -10.59
N GLU A 18 21.17 0.81 -10.63
CA GLU A 18 21.71 -0.24 -11.48
C GLU A 18 20.63 -1.33 -11.66
N LEU A 19 20.85 -2.31 -12.53
CA LEU A 19 19.97 -3.46 -12.68
C LEU A 19 19.80 -4.19 -11.35
N GLY A 20 18.55 -4.31 -10.91
CA GLY A 20 18.22 -4.91 -9.62
C GLY A 20 18.47 -4.01 -8.40
N LEU A 21 18.95 -2.77 -8.57
CA LEU A 21 19.20 -1.85 -7.48
C LEU A 21 18.49 -0.51 -7.70
N TYR A 22 17.59 -0.17 -6.79
CA TYR A 22 16.72 0.99 -6.90
C TYR A 22 16.74 1.83 -5.63
N ARG A 23 16.40 3.11 -5.75
CA ARG A 23 16.24 4.03 -4.62
C ARG A 23 14.86 4.67 -4.64
N GLY A 24 14.14 4.54 -3.52
CA GLY A 24 12.86 5.19 -3.26
C GLY A 24 13.01 6.30 -2.23
N GLN A 25 12.33 7.43 -2.44
CA GLN A 25 12.19 8.45 -1.40
C GLN A 25 11.23 7.95 -0.33
N SER A 26 11.34 8.49 0.89
CA SER A 26 10.40 8.22 1.98
C SER A 26 9.49 9.41 2.22
N GLN A 27 8.28 9.13 2.70
CA GLN A 27 7.33 10.14 3.13
C GLN A 27 7.09 10.00 4.63
N ASP A 28 7.27 11.09 5.37
CA ASP A 28 6.88 11.16 6.77
C ASP A 28 5.38 11.49 6.87
N LEU A 29 4.59 10.51 7.28
CA LEU A 29 3.17 10.67 7.62
C LEU A 29 2.97 11.15 9.07
N GLY A 30 4.04 11.58 9.75
CA GLY A 30 4.03 12.07 11.12
C GLY A 30 4.17 10.99 12.19
N PHE A 31 4.62 9.77 11.82
CA PHE A 31 4.78 8.64 12.74
C PHE A 31 6.24 8.27 13.03
N LYS A 32 7.21 9.08 12.62
CA LYS A 32 8.66 8.83 12.71
C LYS A 32 9.15 7.61 11.92
N ALA A 33 8.36 6.57 11.80
CA ALA A 33 8.64 5.41 10.97
C ALA A 33 7.98 5.54 9.60
N VAL A 34 8.64 4.98 8.57
CA VAL A 34 8.06 4.86 7.23
C VAL A 34 6.82 3.98 7.30
N PHE A 35 5.75 4.39 6.63
CA PHE A 35 4.54 3.60 6.49
C PHE A 35 4.82 2.30 5.73
N GLY A 36 4.41 1.16 6.27
CA GLY A 36 4.71 -0.14 5.69
C GLY A 36 4.11 -0.32 4.30
N GLY A 37 2.92 0.20 4.05
CA GLY A 37 2.30 0.21 2.72
C GLY A 37 3.14 0.92 1.66
N GLN A 38 3.86 2.00 2.02
CA GLN A 38 4.81 2.64 1.12
C GLN A 38 5.94 1.69 0.75
N VAL A 39 6.51 1.00 1.74
CA VAL A 39 7.62 0.05 1.51
C VAL A 39 7.17 -1.10 0.61
N MET A 40 5.96 -1.64 0.84
CA MET A 40 5.36 -2.69 0.00
C MET A 40 5.15 -2.22 -1.44
N GLY A 41 4.55 -1.07 -1.65
CA GLY A 41 4.30 -0.52 -2.98
C GLY A 41 5.60 -0.25 -3.75
N GLN A 42 6.62 0.32 -3.10
CA GLN A 42 7.94 0.55 -3.70
C GLN A 42 8.68 -0.75 -3.98
N ALA A 43 8.62 -1.74 -3.09
CA ALA A 43 9.24 -3.05 -3.31
C ALA A 43 8.62 -3.78 -4.52
N LEU A 44 7.31 -3.70 -4.71
CA LEU A 44 6.64 -4.23 -5.89
C LEU A 44 7.03 -3.47 -7.17
N SER A 45 7.17 -2.15 -7.08
CA SER A 45 7.67 -1.34 -8.18
C SER A 45 9.08 -1.79 -8.60
N ALA A 46 10.01 -1.92 -7.62
CA ALA A 46 11.36 -2.43 -7.86
C ALA A 46 11.37 -3.82 -8.52
N ALA A 47 10.59 -4.76 -7.97
CA ALA A 47 10.50 -6.12 -8.51
C ALA A 47 10.01 -6.12 -9.97
N LYS A 48 9.02 -5.29 -10.29
CA LYS A 48 8.45 -5.23 -11.65
C LYS A 48 9.41 -4.65 -12.68
N GLU A 49 10.28 -3.74 -12.29
CA GLU A 49 11.30 -3.16 -13.20
C GLU A 49 12.30 -4.21 -13.73
N THR A 50 12.42 -5.37 -13.06
CA THR A 50 13.29 -6.49 -13.50
C THR A 50 12.58 -7.51 -14.38
N LEU A 51 11.32 -7.24 -14.79
CA LEU A 51 10.46 -8.21 -15.46
C LEU A 51 9.85 -7.63 -16.75
N PRO A 52 9.65 -8.47 -17.77
CA PRO A 52 8.87 -8.09 -18.95
C PRO A 52 7.45 -7.62 -18.58
N GLU A 53 6.85 -6.83 -19.47
CA GLU A 53 5.55 -6.19 -19.24
C GLU A 53 4.44 -7.20 -19.00
N GLU A 54 4.43 -8.30 -19.73
CA GLU A 54 3.42 -9.37 -19.66
C GLU A 54 3.42 -10.13 -18.33
N ARG A 55 4.48 -9.99 -17.50
CA ARG A 55 4.54 -10.60 -16.16
C ARG A 55 3.74 -9.76 -15.18
N LYS A 56 2.56 -10.25 -14.82
CA LYS A 56 1.64 -9.59 -13.89
C LYS A 56 1.80 -10.16 -12.49
N LEU A 57 1.88 -9.30 -11.49
CA LEU A 57 1.88 -9.72 -10.08
C LEU A 57 0.59 -10.46 -9.75
N HIS A 58 0.70 -11.63 -9.10
CA HIS A 58 -0.46 -12.36 -8.58
C HIS A 58 -0.41 -12.57 -7.07
N SER A 59 0.78 -12.62 -6.46
CA SER A 59 0.90 -12.79 -5.01
C SER A 59 2.24 -12.27 -4.50
N PHE A 60 2.27 -11.89 -3.23
CA PHE A 60 3.51 -11.64 -2.49
C PHE A 60 3.34 -12.00 -1.02
N HIS A 61 4.47 -12.26 -0.38
CA HIS A 61 4.59 -12.41 1.05
C HIS A 61 5.73 -11.55 1.56
N SER A 62 5.56 -10.90 2.72
CA SER A 62 6.54 -9.95 3.23
C SER A 62 6.70 -10.01 4.75
N TYR A 63 7.86 -9.55 5.21
CA TYR A 63 8.19 -9.40 6.63
C TYR A 63 8.72 -8.00 6.90
N PHE A 64 8.11 -7.31 7.85
CA PHE A 64 8.65 -6.10 8.46
C PHE A 64 9.64 -6.49 9.55
N LEU A 65 10.89 -6.08 9.39
CA LEU A 65 11.98 -6.48 10.27
C LEU A 65 12.36 -5.40 11.28
N ARG A 66 12.32 -4.14 10.84
CA ARG A 66 12.71 -2.97 11.62
C ARG A 66 11.92 -1.75 11.18
N PRO A 67 11.68 -0.77 12.08
CA PRO A 67 11.12 0.51 11.66
C PRO A 67 12.10 1.22 10.70
N GLY A 68 11.58 1.69 9.57
CA GLY A 68 12.31 2.52 8.63
C GLY A 68 12.29 3.99 9.04
N ASP A 69 13.37 4.72 8.76
CA ASP A 69 13.50 6.16 9.00
C ASP A 69 12.80 6.93 7.86
N ALA A 70 11.71 7.63 8.17
CA ALA A 70 10.94 8.38 7.20
C ALA A 70 11.68 9.62 6.61
N SER A 71 12.80 10.03 7.21
CA SER A 71 13.63 11.15 6.73
C SER A 71 14.69 10.73 5.72
N LYS A 72 14.85 9.45 5.44
CA LYS A 72 15.92 8.89 4.60
C LYS A 72 15.33 8.06 3.46
N PRO A 73 16.00 8.05 2.30
CA PRO A 73 15.60 7.16 1.21
C PRO A 73 15.82 5.69 1.60
N ILE A 74 15.14 4.82 0.88
CA ILE A 74 15.26 3.37 1.01
C ILE A 74 15.91 2.83 -0.26
N VAL A 75 16.88 1.95 -0.09
CA VAL A 75 17.47 1.17 -1.18
C VAL A 75 16.73 -0.15 -1.29
N TYR A 76 16.32 -0.50 -2.50
CA TYR A 76 15.67 -1.76 -2.84
C TYR A 76 16.61 -2.60 -3.69
N GLU A 77 17.01 -3.74 -3.16
CA GLU A 77 17.77 -4.75 -3.86
C GLU A 77 16.86 -5.88 -4.30
N VAL A 78 16.83 -6.16 -5.60
CA VAL A 78 15.99 -7.19 -6.22
C VAL A 78 16.86 -8.36 -6.64
N GLU A 79 16.51 -9.53 -6.15
CA GLU A 79 17.14 -10.80 -6.48
C GLU A 79 16.22 -11.59 -7.42
N ASP A 80 16.77 -12.03 -8.56
CA ASP A 80 16.10 -12.89 -9.53
C ASP A 80 16.13 -14.34 -9.04
N ILE A 81 15.02 -14.79 -8.40
CA ILE A 81 14.96 -16.14 -7.85
C ILE A 81 14.68 -17.15 -8.95
N ARG A 82 13.77 -16.82 -9.85
CA ARG A 82 13.38 -17.74 -10.93
C ARG A 82 12.68 -16.99 -12.08
N ASP A 83 13.03 -17.38 -13.29
CA ASP A 83 12.26 -17.11 -14.51
C ASP A 83 11.89 -18.42 -15.20
N GLY A 84 10.61 -18.78 -15.11
CA GLY A 84 10.03 -19.95 -15.77
C GLY A 84 9.20 -19.52 -16.99
N LYS A 85 8.60 -20.50 -17.65
CA LYS A 85 7.76 -20.24 -18.83
C LYS A 85 6.55 -19.36 -18.49
N SER A 86 5.78 -19.69 -17.45
CA SER A 86 4.58 -18.97 -17.02
C SER A 86 4.80 -18.08 -15.80
N PHE A 87 5.72 -18.44 -14.89
CA PHE A 87 5.95 -17.77 -13.62
C PHE A 87 7.36 -17.19 -13.49
N SER A 88 7.44 -16.04 -12.83
CA SER A 88 8.69 -15.43 -12.37
C SER A 88 8.60 -15.12 -10.88
N THR A 89 9.70 -15.29 -10.16
CA THR A 89 9.77 -14.99 -8.72
C THR A 89 10.90 -14.00 -8.46
N ARG A 90 10.61 -12.99 -7.67
CA ARG A 90 11.56 -11.97 -7.23
C ARG A 90 11.59 -11.91 -5.71
N ARG A 91 12.78 -11.75 -5.14
CA ARG A 91 12.95 -11.35 -3.75
C ARG A 91 13.41 -9.91 -3.71
N VAL A 92 12.83 -9.12 -2.83
CA VAL A 92 13.19 -7.71 -2.63
C VAL A 92 13.60 -7.50 -1.18
N SER A 93 14.77 -6.90 -0.97
CA SER A 93 15.23 -6.40 0.33
C SER A 93 15.15 -4.88 0.33
N ALA A 94 14.41 -4.30 1.26
CA ALA A 94 14.43 -2.86 1.50
C ALA A 94 15.45 -2.55 2.60
N ILE A 95 16.40 -1.66 2.31
CA ILE A 95 17.61 -1.45 3.11
C ILE A 95 17.73 0.02 3.51
N GLN A 96 17.98 0.26 4.79
CA GLN A 96 18.44 1.55 5.30
C GLN A 96 19.62 1.33 6.27
N TYR A 97 20.59 2.26 6.27
CA TYR A 97 21.80 2.17 7.12
C TYR A 97 22.54 0.82 7.00
N GLY A 98 22.57 0.23 5.79
CA GLY A 98 23.19 -1.06 5.54
C GLY A 98 22.50 -2.27 6.16
N LYS A 99 21.25 -2.11 6.64
CA LYS A 99 20.46 -3.18 7.27
C LYS A 99 19.12 -3.35 6.58
N PRO A 100 18.66 -4.58 6.33
CA PRO A 100 17.32 -4.79 5.82
C PRO A 100 16.29 -4.38 6.88
N ILE A 101 15.35 -3.55 6.46
CA ILE A 101 14.19 -3.14 7.26
C ILE A 101 12.94 -3.95 6.90
N PHE A 102 12.95 -4.54 5.69
CA PHE A 102 11.81 -5.28 5.14
C PHE A 102 12.29 -6.29 4.11
N TYR A 103 11.58 -7.38 3.98
CA TYR A 103 11.71 -8.38 2.93
C TYR A 103 10.38 -8.62 2.23
N MET A 104 10.44 -8.89 0.92
CA MET A 104 9.30 -9.37 0.14
C MET A 104 9.75 -10.48 -0.81
N THR A 105 8.94 -11.52 -0.97
CA THR A 105 9.02 -12.43 -2.10
C THR A 105 7.72 -12.31 -2.89
N ALA A 106 7.83 -11.97 -4.16
CA ALA A 106 6.70 -11.73 -5.06
C ALA A 106 6.73 -12.70 -6.23
N SER A 107 5.56 -13.20 -6.61
CA SER A 107 5.37 -14.08 -7.76
C SER A 107 4.55 -13.37 -8.83
N PHE A 108 5.04 -13.48 -10.06
CA PHE A 108 4.45 -12.89 -11.25
C PHE A 108 4.14 -13.97 -12.26
N GLN A 109 3.10 -13.79 -13.05
CA GLN A 109 2.74 -14.74 -14.08
C GLN A 109 2.28 -14.04 -15.34
N ILE A 110 2.37 -14.71 -16.48
CA ILE A 110 1.68 -14.32 -17.71
C ILE A 110 0.18 -14.59 -17.55
N GLU A 111 -0.63 -13.90 -18.35
CA GLU A 111 -2.06 -14.15 -18.38
C GLU A 111 -2.35 -15.46 -19.12
N GLU A 112 -3.01 -16.37 -18.44
CA GLU A 112 -3.37 -17.69 -18.98
C GLU A 112 -4.85 -17.95 -18.69
N GLN A 113 -5.54 -18.60 -19.61
CA GLN A 113 -6.90 -19.08 -19.37
C GLN A 113 -6.88 -20.30 -18.44
N GLY A 114 -7.81 -20.38 -17.53
CA GLY A 114 -7.91 -21.46 -16.56
C GLY A 114 -9.29 -21.56 -15.93
N PHE A 115 -9.40 -22.35 -14.89
CA PHE A 115 -10.62 -22.42 -14.09
C PHE A 115 -10.79 -21.14 -13.28
N GLU A 116 -12.02 -20.63 -13.24
CA GLU A 116 -12.39 -19.45 -12.47
C GLU A 116 -13.27 -19.86 -11.29
N HIS A 117 -12.95 -19.34 -10.12
CA HIS A 117 -13.74 -19.54 -8.91
C HIS A 117 -13.69 -18.29 -8.03
N GLN A 118 -14.85 -17.86 -7.56
CA GLN A 118 -14.97 -16.74 -6.64
C GLN A 118 -16.07 -17.04 -5.60
N LEU A 119 -15.77 -16.77 -4.34
CA LEU A 119 -16.81 -16.73 -3.30
C LEU A 119 -17.71 -15.50 -3.49
N PRO A 120 -18.99 -15.58 -3.14
CA PRO A 120 -19.85 -14.42 -3.19
C PRO A 120 -19.34 -13.33 -2.24
N MET A 121 -19.40 -12.08 -2.72
CA MET A 121 -19.03 -10.94 -1.90
C MET A 121 -19.96 -10.87 -0.67
N PRO A 122 -19.46 -10.54 0.53
CA PRO A 122 -20.29 -10.29 1.69
C PRO A 122 -21.35 -9.22 1.41
N GLN A 123 -22.57 -9.43 1.92
CA GLN A 123 -23.63 -8.43 1.82
C GLN A 123 -23.35 -7.33 2.85
N VAL A 124 -22.99 -6.15 2.37
CA VAL A 124 -22.69 -4.96 3.18
C VAL A 124 -23.30 -3.73 2.51
N PRO A 125 -23.59 -2.65 3.26
CA PRO A 125 -24.01 -1.37 2.69
C PRO A 125 -23.03 -0.87 1.63
N GLY A 126 -23.56 -0.18 0.62
CA GLY A 126 -22.73 0.43 -0.43
C GLY A 126 -21.87 1.59 0.09
N PRO A 127 -20.79 1.96 -0.60
CA PRO A 127 -19.92 3.03 -0.13
C PRO A 127 -20.60 4.39 0.00
N ASP A 128 -21.64 4.66 -0.79
CA ASP A 128 -22.37 5.93 -0.78
C ASP A 128 -23.30 6.07 0.45
N GLU A 129 -23.59 4.96 1.14
CA GLU A 129 -24.37 4.93 2.39
C GLU A 129 -23.49 5.13 3.63
N LEU A 130 -22.15 5.18 3.46
CA LEU A 130 -21.19 5.18 4.55
C LEU A 130 -20.45 6.51 4.65
N VAL A 131 -20.11 6.89 5.86
CA VAL A 131 -19.26 8.07 6.14
C VAL A 131 -17.80 7.73 5.91
N SER A 132 -17.06 8.60 5.24
CA SER A 132 -15.61 8.43 5.09
C SER A 132 -14.87 8.68 6.40
N ASP A 133 -13.68 8.14 6.53
CA ASP A 133 -12.81 8.40 7.69
C ASP A 133 -12.48 9.90 7.82
N LEU A 134 -12.27 10.60 6.72
CA LEU A 134 -12.01 12.05 6.72
C LEU A 134 -13.23 12.84 7.24
N ASP A 135 -14.43 12.55 6.72
CA ASP A 135 -15.66 13.23 7.15
C ASP A 135 -15.92 12.99 8.64
N PHE A 136 -15.70 11.75 9.10
CA PHE A 136 -15.83 11.44 10.53
C PHE A 136 -14.87 12.27 11.39
N TYR A 137 -13.60 12.32 11.03
CA TYR A 137 -12.62 13.11 11.82
C TYR A 137 -12.88 14.60 11.74
N GLN A 138 -13.39 15.14 10.63
CA GLN A 138 -13.82 16.52 10.53
C GLN A 138 -14.99 16.83 11.46
N GLN A 139 -16.01 15.97 11.50
CA GLN A 139 -17.17 16.12 12.40
C GLN A 139 -16.78 16.03 13.89
N HIS A 140 -15.75 15.25 14.21
CA HIS A 140 -15.29 15.04 15.59
C HIS A 140 -13.98 15.79 15.91
N ALA A 141 -13.66 16.84 15.18
CA ALA A 141 -12.42 17.62 15.31
C ALA A 141 -12.14 18.10 16.74
N ALA A 142 -13.18 18.44 17.50
CA ALA A 142 -13.05 18.87 18.89
C ALA A 142 -12.53 17.79 19.85
N GLN A 143 -12.72 16.51 19.52
CA GLN A 143 -12.25 15.36 20.33
C GLN A 143 -10.80 14.99 20.01
N ILE A 144 -10.24 15.51 18.92
CA ILE A 144 -8.87 15.25 18.52
C ILE A 144 -7.94 16.26 19.17
N PRO A 145 -6.88 15.82 19.88
CA PRO A 145 -5.87 16.74 20.41
C PRO A 145 -5.32 17.63 19.30
N GLU A 146 -5.19 18.91 19.57
CA GLU A 146 -4.82 19.93 18.57
C GLU A 146 -3.57 19.55 17.76
N LYS A 147 -2.54 19.03 18.43
CA LYS A 147 -1.28 18.58 17.82
C LYS A 147 -1.45 17.45 16.80
N LEU A 148 -2.55 16.71 16.85
CA LEU A 148 -2.83 15.56 15.99
C LEU A 148 -3.86 15.88 14.90
N ARG A 149 -4.58 17.01 14.99
CA ARG A 149 -5.66 17.35 14.03
C ARG A 149 -5.18 17.35 12.59
N SER A 150 -4.03 17.94 12.32
CA SER A 150 -3.46 17.97 10.96
C SER A 150 -3.14 16.61 10.36
N LYS A 151 -2.96 15.56 11.20
CA LYS A 151 -2.71 14.19 10.76
C LYS A 151 -3.99 13.42 10.42
N PHE A 152 -5.06 13.69 11.17
CA PHE A 152 -6.34 13.02 11.01
C PHE A 152 -7.24 13.75 10.01
N ILE A 153 -7.23 15.09 10.06
CA ILE A 153 -8.08 15.94 9.21
C ILE A 153 -7.24 16.44 8.02
N CYS A 154 -6.80 15.52 7.17
CA CYS A 154 -6.12 15.85 5.92
C CYS A 154 -6.58 14.89 4.82
N GLU A 155 -6.57 15.39 3.60
CA GLU A 155 -6.78 14.51 2.45
C GLU A 155 -5.71 13.43 2.39
N LYS A 156 -6.15 12.21 2.11
CA LYS A 156 -5.30 11.04 1.93
C LYS A 156 -5.40 10.53 0.49
N PRO A 157 -4.34 9.87 -0.02
CA PRO A 157 -4.37 9.33 -1.38
C PRO A 157 -5.39 8.20 -1.58
N ILE A 158 -5.79 7.55 -0.47
CA ILE A 158 -6.82 6.52 -0.44
C ILE A 158 -7.94 7.00 0.50
N GLU A 159 -9.16 7.09 -0.02
CA GLU A 159 -10.37 7.30 0.77
C GLU A 159 -10.84 5.97 1.32
N MET A 160 -11.20 5.93 2.59
CA MET A 160 -11.71 4.73 3.26
C MET A 160 -13.08 5.00 3.87
N ARG A 161 -13.98 4.00 3.73
CA ARG A 161 -15.32 4.01 4.31
C ARG A 161 -15.55 2.68 5.03
N PRO A 162 -15.29 2.61 6.33
CA PRO A 162 -15.55 1.43 7.13
C PRO A 162 -17.06 1.14 7.22
N VAL A 163 -17.44 -0.12 7.04
CA VAL A 163 -18.86 -0.54 7.17
C VAL A 163 -19.28 -0.47 8.64
N ASP A 164 -18.48 -1.06 9.52
CA ASP A 164 -18.69 -1.00 10.97
C ASP A 164 -17.71 -0.01 11.56
N PHE A 165 -18.05 1.28 11.47
CA PHE A 165 -17.16 2.33 11.96
C PHE A 165 -17.02 2.24 13.48
N GLN A 166 -15.79 1.98 13.93
CA GLN A 166 -15.48 2.01 15.36
C GLN A 166 -14.96 3.38 15.75
N ASN A 167 -15.68 4.03 16.65
CA ASN A 167 -15.27 5.31 17.17
C ASN A 167 -14.00 5.15 18.01
N PRO A 168 -12.83 5.67 17.59
CA PRO A 168 -11.58 5.54 18.35
C PRO A 168 -11.61 6.27 19.67
N PHE A 169 -12.56 7.22 19.86
CA PHE A 169 -12.74 7.95 21.11
C PHE A 169 -13.65 7.21 22.12
N SER A 170 -14.31 6.14 21.68
CA SER A 170 -15.17 5.29 22.53
C SER A 170 -15.05 3.84 22.03
N PRO A 171 -13.91 3.18 22.30
CA PRO A 171 -13.70 1.82 21.83
C PRO A 171 -14.68 0.85 22.46
N ALA A 172 -15.27 -0.02 21.64
CA ALA A 172 -16.17 -1.08 22.04
C ALA A 172 -15.66 -2.44 21.61
N VAL A 173 -16.12 -3.49 22.29
CA VAL A 173 -15.85 -4.87 21.85
C VAL A 173 -16.57 -5.13 20.55
N SER A 174 -15.86 -5.65 19.57
CA SER A 174 -16.39 -5.94 18.23
C SER A 174 -15.98 -7.31 17.74
N ALA A 175 -16.66 -7.80 16.71
CA ALA A 175 -16.27 -9.02 16.03
C ALA A 175 -14.87 -8.88 15.39
N PRO A 176 -14.10 -9.97 15.29
CA PRO A 176 -12.77 -9.95 14.66
C PRO A 176 -12.84 -9.93 13.12
N LYS A 177 -13.78 -9.15 12.59
CA LYS A 177 -13.99 -8.93 11.16
C LYS A 177 -14.26 -7.47 10.92
N ARG A 178 -13.64 -6.92 9.88
CA ARG A 178 -13.89 -5.56 9.42
C ARG A 178 -14.12 -5.58 7.91
N TYR A 179 -15.08 -4.78 7.47
CA TYR A 179 -15.33 -4.51 6.06
C TYR A 179 -15.07 -3.04 5.80
N VAL A 180 -14.30 -2.76 4.78
CA VAL A 180 -13.91 -1.39 4.43
C VAL A 180 -13.99 -1.24 2.92
N TRP A 181 -14.73 -0.26 2.46
CA TRP A 181 -14.63 0.23 1.11
C TRP A 181 -13.45 1.21 1.03
N PHE A 182 -12.64 1.07 0.02
CA PHE A 182 -11.59 2.04 -0.26
C PHE A 182 -11.47 2.30 -1.76
N LYS A 183 -11.06 3.51 -2.10
CA LYS A 183 -10.77 3.93 -3.47
C LYS A 183 -9.61 4.91 -3.51
N ALA A 184 -8.95 5.02 -4.65
CA ALA A 184 -7.98 6.08 -4.91
C ALA A 184 -8.69 7.45 -4.91
N ASN A 185 -8.09 8.46 -4.30
CA ASN A 185 -8.63 9.82 -4.24
C ASN A 185 -8.38 10.56 -5.56
N GLY A 186 -9.13 10.20 -6.59
CA GLY A 186 -9.10 10.77 -7.92
C GLY A 186 -8.86 9.74 -9.03
N ASN A 187 -8.69 10.24 -10.26
CA ASN A 187 -8.52 9.39 -11.41
C ASN A 187 -7.14 8.73 -11.42
N MET A 188 -7.13 7.43 -11.62
CA MET A 188 -5.91 6.62 -11.76
C MET A 188 -5.43 6.60 -13.21
N PRO A 189 -4.13 6.44 -13.46
CA PRO A 189 -3.64 6.12 -14.79
C PRO A 189 -4.14 4.72 -15.22
N ASP A 190 -4.27 4.52 -16.52
CA ASP A 190 -4.59 3.20 -17.07
C ASP A 190 -3.33 2.32 -17.16
N ASP A 191 -2.78 2.02 -15.99
CA ASP A 191 -1.62 1.14 -15.79
C ASP A 191 -1.90 0.17 -14.66
N HIS A 192 -2.18 -1.09 -15.01
CA HIS A 192 -2.52 -2.14 -14.04
C HIS A 192 -1.44 -2.38 -12.99
N ARG A 193 -0.16 -2.04 -13.26
CA ARG A 193 0.96 -2.15 -12.30
C ARG A 193 0.72 -1.21 -11.13
N VAL A 194 0.40 0.04 -11.45
CA VAL A 194 0.17 1.10 -10.47
C VAL A 194 -1.04 0.76 -9.58
N HIS A 195 -2.10 0.18 -10.15
CA HIS A 195 -3.25 -0.28 -9.36
C HIS A 195 -2.85 -1.35 -8.33
N LYS A 196 -1.97 -2.28 -8.69
CA LYS A 196 -1.47 -3.31 -7.76
C LYS A 196 -0.55 -2.73 -6.68
N TYR A 197 0.26 -1.73 -7.02
CA TYR A 197 1.09 -1.03 -6.02
C TYR A 197 0.22 -0.27 -5.01
N LEU A 198 -0.84 0.40 -5.49
CA LEU A 198 -1.79 1.07 -4.61
C LEU A 198 -2.58 0.10 -3.74
N LEU A 199 -2.95 -1.07 -4.28
CA LEU A 199 -3.61 -2.10 -3.48
C LEU A 199 -2.69 -2.59 -2.36
N ALA A 200 -1.41 -2.84 -2.65
CA ALA A 200 -0.42 -3.19 -1.65
C ALA A 200 -0.22 -2.07 -0.61
N TYR A 201 -0.14 -0.82 -1.06
CA TYR A 201 -0.08 0.35 -0.18
C TYR A 201 -1.31 0.42 0.74
N ALA A 202 -2.51 0.24 0.18
CA ALA A 202 -3.76 0.30 0.94
C ALA A 202 -3.94 -0.87 1.90
N SER A 203 -3.34 -2.03 1.62
CA SER A 203 -3.49 -3.23 2.44
C SER A 203 -2.88 -3.10 3.84
N ASP A 204 -2.01 -2.11 4.08
CA ASP A 204 -1.42 -1.84 5.40
C ASP A 204 -2.27 -0.89 6.26
N PHE A 205 -3.43 -0.46 5.80
CA PHE A 205 -4.37 0.32 6.60
C PHE A 205 -5.32 -0.58 7.38
N ASN A 206 -5.76 -0.11 8.55
CA ASN A 206 -6.84 -0.73 9.36
C ASN A 206 -6.52 -2.11 9.96
N PHE A 207 -5.27 -2.51 10.10
CA PHE A 207 -4.92 -3.78 10.75
C PHE A 207 -4.84 -3.70 12.28
N LEU A 208 -4.72 -2.52 12.88
CA LEU A 208 -4.61 -2.30 14.32
C LEU A 208 -5.63 -1.28 14.80
#